data_fcd86771436476c27a31b297a1628ce5
#
_entry.id   fcd86771436476c27a31b297a1628ce5
#
_cell.length_a   1.000
_cell.length_b   1.000
_cell.length_c   1.000
_cell.angle_alpha   90.00
_cell.angle_beta   90.00
_cell.angle_gamma   90.00
#
_symmetry.space_group_name_H-M   'P 1'
#
loop_
_entity.id
_entity.type
_entity.pdbx_description
1 polymer ?
#
loop_
_entity_poly.entity_id
_entity_poly.type
_entity_poly.pdbx_seq_one_letter_code
_entity_poly.pdbx_strand_id
1 'polypeptide(L)'
;MNVTITIFVQLLLWIWFLGCTITWRFGKHILVEGMGIRSAEFVMLCLYSIGLISYYFFQPTGKWILFAILVLWFVIQFFCHWYYTIFGASEQKLKGYNECFRGTLRLIPVSEKRLIPDFYHIVLHLLILANGILCLLSRTRV
;
A
#
# COMPACT_ATOMS: atom_id res chain seq x y z
N MET A 1 14.46 -15.13 -12.76
CA MET A 1 14.08 -13.77 -12.32
C MET A 1 15.26 -13.18 -11.55
N ASN A 2 15.55 -11.91 -11.75
CA ASN A 2 16.69 -11.25 -11.08
C ASN A 2 16.34 -11.00 -9.59
N VAL A 3 17.08 -11.66 -8.69
CA VAL A 3 16.90 -11.57 -7.23
C VAL A 3 17.03 -10.13 -6.73
N THR A 4 17.95 -9.37 -7.33
CA THR A 4 18.18 -7.96 -6.99
C THR A 4 16.94 -7.10 -7.22
N ILE A 5 16.25 -7.30 -8.34
CA ILE A 5 15.01 -6.56 -8.64
C ILE A 5 13.92 -6.89 -7.62
N THR A 6 13.78 -8.16 -7.25
CA THR A 6 12.79 -8.57 -6.24
C THR A 6 13.06 -7.91 -4.89
N ILE A 7 14.30 -7.96 -4.42
CA ILE A 7 14.71 -7.29 -3.17
C ILE A 7 14.44 -5.80 -3.24
N PHE A 8 14.84 -5.15 -4.33
CA PHE A 8 14.66 -3.71 -4.51
C PHE A 8 13.18 -3.31 -4.42
N VAL A 9 12.29 -4.00 -5.15
CA VAL A 9 10.86 -3.66 -5.16
C VAL A 9 10.20 -3.96 -3.80
N GLN A 10 10.63 -5.01 -3.10
CA GLN A 10 10.16 -5.33 -1.75
C GLN A 10 10.57 -4.26 -0.73
N LEU A 11 11.83 -3.83 -0.76
CA LEU A 11 12.33 -2.75 0.10
C LEU A 11 11.68 -1.41 -0.24
N LEU A 12 11.47 -1.13 -1.53
CA LEU A 12 10.79 0.08 -1.97
C LEU A 12 9.36 0.14 -1.41
N LEU A 13 8.60 -0.96 -1.46
CA LEU A 13 7.28 -1.03 -0.84
C LEU A 13 7.36 -0.81 0.68
N TRP A 14 8.33 -1.43 1.34
CA TRP A 14 8.50 -1.29 2.80
C TRP A 14 8.80 0.16 3.19
N ILE A 15 9.75 0.81 2.51
CA ILE A 15 10.10 2.22 2.74
C ILE A 15 8.90 3.13 2.42
N TRP A 16 8.23 2.90 1.28
CA TRP A 16 7.07 3.68 0.90
C TRP A 16 5.98 3.61 1.96
N PHE A 17 5.69 2.40 2.43
CA PHE A 17 4.65 2.21 3.43
C PHE A 17 5.04 2.68 4.84
N LEU A 18 6.32 2.80 5.15
CA LEU A 18 6.78 3.42 6.40
C LEU A 18 6.25 4.86 6.55
N GLY A 19 5.98 5.54 5.42
CA GLY A 19 5.32 6.85 5.40
C GLY A 19 3.95 6.88 6.08
N CYS A 20 3.23 5.75 6.18
CA CYS A 20 1.96 5.70 6.92
C CYS A 20 2.13 5.90 8.43
N THR A 21 3.33 5.70 8.97
CA THR A 21 3.63 5.93 10.39
C THR A 21 4.22 7.29 10.67
N ILE A 22 4.86 7.91 9.67
CA ILE A 22 5.58 9.18 9.77
C ILE A 22 5.09 10.10 8.66
N THR A 23 4.64 11.31 9.00
CA THR A 23 4.20 12.28 7.99
C THR A 23 5.36 12.71 7.10
N TRP A 24 5.24 12.49 5.79
CA TRP A 24 6.20 12.96 4.80
C TRP A 24 5.72 14.21 4.11
N ARG A 25 6.52 15.27 4.21
CA ARG A 25 6.25 16.56 3.59
C ARG A 25 7.36 16.95 2.63
N PHE A 26 6.98 17.41 1.45
CA PHE A 26 7.89 17.96 0.45
C PHE A 26 7.48 19.42 0.15
N GLY A 27 8.17 20.35 0.78
CA GLY A 27 7.82 21.76 0.68
C GLY A 27 6.42 22.04 1.24
N LYS A 28 5.51 22.51 0.38
CA LYS A 28 4.11 22.82 0.75
C LYS A 28 3.16 21.62 0.64
N HIS A 29 3.61 20.51 0.07
CA HIS A 29 2.77 19.37 -0.20
C HIS A 29 2.99 18.25 0.84
N ILE A 30 1.91 17.65 1.29
CA ILE A 30 1.92 16.45 2.10
C ILE A 30 1.89 15.25 1.14
N LEU A 31 2.91 14.40 1.17
CA LEU A 31 2.90 13.16 0.41
C LEU A 31 1.98 12.14 1.07
N VAL A 32 2.17 11.94 2.37
CA VAL A 32 1.35 11.08 3.22
C VAL A 32 1.30 11.64 4.63
N GLU A 33 0.14 11.59 5.26
CA GLU A 33 -0.04 11.90 6.67
C GLU A 33 0.10 10.63 7.50
N GLY A 34 1.09 10.61 8.40
CA GLY A 34 1.38 9.45 9.22
C GLY A 34 0.35 9.28 10.33
N MET A 35 -0.23 8.08 10.41
CA MET A 35 -1.24 7.73 11.42
C MET A 35 -0.63 7.25 12.75
N GLY A 36 0.71 7.13 12.79
CA GLY A 36 1.45 6.72 13.98
C GLY A 36 1.42 5.21 14.25
N ILE A 37 2.12 4.82 15.32
CA ILE A 37 2.34 3.40 15.67
C ILE A 37 1.11 2.68 16.23
N ARG A 38 0.04 3.39 16.54
CA ARG A 38 -1.22 2.80 17.06
C ARG A 38 -2.28 2.63 15.95
N SER A 39 -1.87 2.71 14.70
CA SER A 39 -2.76 2.62 13.55
C SER A 39 -2.85 1.20 12.98
N ALA A 40 -3.89 0.94 12.20
CA ALA A 40 -4.03 -0.30 11.43
C ALA A 40 -2.93 -0.43 10.38
N GLU A 41 -2.46 0.69 9.85
CA GLU A 41 -1.35 0.78 8.91
C GLU A 41 -0.05 0.26 9.53
N PHE A 42 0.23 0.61 10.78
CA PHE A 42 1.41 0.08 11.48
C PHE A 42 1.32 -1.45 11.67
N VAL A 43 0.14 -1.97 12.02
CA VAL A 43 -0.08 -3.43 12.09
C VAL A 43 0.21 -4.08 10.73
N MET A 44 -0.24 -3.46 9.65
CA MET A 44 0.01 -3.97 8.30
C MET A 44 1.49 -3.93 7.93
N LEU A 45 2.22 -2.88 8.33
CA LEU A 45 3.67 -2.79 8.16
C LEU A 45 4.40 -3.92 8.91
N CYS A 46 3.98 -4.23 10.13
CA CYS A 46 4.51 -5.36 10.89
C CYS A 46 4.22 -6.70 10.21
N LEU A 47 2.99 -6.91 9.73
CA LEU A 47 2.63 -8.13 8.99
C LEU A 47 3.46 -8.28 7.72
N TYR A 48 3.64 -7.22 6.95
CA TYR A 48 4.48 -7.25 5.76
C TYR A 48 5.93 -7.55 6.10
N SER A 49 6.47 -6.98 7.18
CA SER A 49 7.84 -7.27 7.67
C SER A 49 8.00 -8.74 8.04
N ILE A 50 7.02 -9.34 8.74
CA ILE A 50 6.99 -10.77 9.06
C ILE A 50 6.93 -11.60 7.77
N GLY A 51 6.11 -11.17 6.80
CA GLY A 51 6.03 -11.81 5.49
C GLY A 51 7.36 -11.81 4.75
N LEU A 52 8.11 -10.70 4.77
CA LEU A 52 9.44 -10.59 4.18
C LEU A 52 10.44 -11.54 4.87
N ILE A 53 10.47 -11.53 6.20
CA ILE A 53 11.33 -12.45 6.97
C ILE A 53 11.00 -13.90 6.61
N SER A 54 9.70 -14.24 6.58
CA SER A 54 9.26 -15.59 6.20
C SER A 54 9.68 -15.95 4.78
N TYR A 55 9.56 -15.02 3.83
CA TYR A 55 9.96 -15.22 2.44
C TYR A 55 11.45 -15.54 2.28
N TYR A 56 12.32 -14.91 3.08
CA TYR A 56 13.77 -15.11 2.95
C TYR A 56 14.29 -16.31 3.71
N PHE A 57 13.70 -16.66 4.85
CA PHE A 57 14.23 -17.68 5.76
C PHE A 57 13.48 -19.01 5.74
N PHE A 58 12.21 -19.05 5.28
CA PHE A 58 11.34 -20.23 5.40
C PHE A 58 10.71 -20.64 4.06
N GLN A 59 11.54 -20.82 3.01
CA GLN A 59 11.04 -21.33 1.73
C GLN A 59 10.69 -22.82 1.80
N PRO A 60 9.65 -23.29 1.06
CA PRO A 60 8.76 -22.54 0.18
C PRO A 60 7.57 -21.87 0.88
N THR A 61 7.30 -22.22 2.14
CA THR A 61 6.12 -21.75 2.89
C THR A 61 6.09 -20.23 3.02
N GLY A 62 7.23 -19.60 3.30
CA GLY A 62 7.34 -18.14 3.46
C GLY A 62 6.94 -17.35 2.21
N LYS A 63 7.13 -17.92 1.02
CA LYS A 63 6.63 -17.34 -0.23
C LYS A 63 5.11 -17.19 -0.21
N TRP A 64 4.41 -18.22 0.20
CA TRP A 64 2.94 -18.23 0.23
C TRP A 64 2.38 -17.37 1.36
N ILE A 65 3.10 -17.30 2.50
CA ILE A 65 2.76 -16.37 3.59
C ILE A 65 2.84 -14.94 3.10
N LEU A 66 3.95 -14.54 2.48
CA LEU A 66 4.10 -13.19 1.93
C LEU A 66 3.05 -12.90 0.86
N PHE A 67 2.80 -13.84 -0.04
CA PHE A 67 1.79 -13.68 -1.08
C PHE A 67 0.40 -13.48 -0.50
N ALA A 68 0.00 -14.27 0.50
CA ALA A 68 -1.29 -14.12 1.17
C ALA A 68 -1.44 -12.75 1.85
N ILE A 69 -0.38 -12.25 2.50
CA ILE A 69 -0.36 -10.91 3.10
C ILE A 69 -0.54 -9.83 2.02
N LEU A 70 0.14 -9.94 0.88
CA LEU A 70 0.04 -8.98 -0.22
C LEU A 70 -1.36 -8.99 -0.85
N VAL A 71 -1.97 -10.17 -1.02
CA VAL A 71 -3.36 -10.28 -1.52
C VAL A 71 -4.34 -9.66 -0.54
N LEU A 72 -4.24 -9.97 0.75
CA LEU A 72 -5.08 -9.37 1.78
C LEU A 72 -4.96 -7.85 1.76
N TRP A 73 -3.74 -7.35 1.70
CA TRP A 73 -3.48 -5.92 1.66
C TRP A 73 -4.03 -5.24 0.41
N PHE A 74 -3.85 -5.87 -0.76
CA PHE A 74 -4.43 -5.40 -2.02
C PHE A 74 -5.96 -5.27 -1.93
N VAL A 75 -6.64 -6.28 -1.37
CA VAL A 75 -8.10 -6.30 -1.21
C VAL A 75 -8.55 -5.17 -0.27
N ILE A 76 -7.88 -5.01 0.88
CA ILE A 76 -8.20 -3.93 1.83
C ILE A 76 -8.05 -2.57 1.13
N GLN A 77 -6.94 -2.32 0.46
CA GLN A 77 -6.69 -1.07 -0.26
C GLN A 77 -7.70 -0.83 -1.38
N PHE A 78 -8.09 -1.89 -2.10
CA PHE A 78 -9.12 -1.80 -3.13
C PHE A 78 -10.44 -1.29 -2.55
N PHE A 79 -10.93 -1.89 -1.46
CA PHE A 79 -12.19 -1.48 -0.84
C PHE A 79 -12.11 -0.12 -0.13
N CYS A 80 -10.95 0.26 0.41
CA CYS A 80 -10.78 1.57 1.04
C CYS A 80 -10.75 2.73 0.03
N HIS A 81 -10.19 2.53 -1.16
CA HIS A 81 -9.90 3.61 -2.11
C HIS A 81 -10.60 3.40 -3.46
N TRP A 82 -10.33 2.28 -4.16
CA TRP A 82 -10.73 2.10 -5.57
C TRP A 82 -12.19 1.71 -5.77
N TYR A 83 -12.76 0.96 -4.86
CA TYR A 83 -14.18 0.58 -4.93
C TYR A 83 -15.07 1.82 -5.12
N TYR A 84 -14.87 2.83 -4.32
CA TYR A 84 -15.65 4.06 -4.37
C TYR A 84 -15.26 4.99 -5.53
N THR A 85 -14.10 4.80 -6.12
CA THR A 85 -13.73 5.46 -7.38
C THR A 85 -14.55 4.90 -8.54
N ILE A 86 -14.79 3.59 -8.55
CA ILE A 86 -15.50 2.88 -9.63
C ILE A 86 -17.02 3.04 -9.47
N PHE A 87 -17.53 2.73 -8.30
CA PHE A 87 -18.97 2.63 -8.04
C PHE A 87 -19.59 3.92 -7.46
N GLY A 88 -18.77 4.89 -7.07
CA GLY A 88 -19.24 6.11 -6.41
C GLY A 88 -19.35 5.95 -4.90
N ALA A 89 -19.53 7.06 -4.20
CA ALA A 89 -19.64 7.12 -2.74
C ALA A 89 -20.72 8.08 -2.29
N SER A 90 -21.29 7.87 -1.10
CA SER A 90 -22.22 8.81 -0.49
C SER A 90 -21.53 10.14 -0.15
N GLU A 91 -22.31 11.23 -0.07
CA GLU A 91 -21.77 12.57 0.28
C GLU A 91 -21.02 12.56 1.60
N GLN A 92 -21.54 11.86 2.62
CA GLN A 92 -20.89 11.74 3.92
C GLN A 92 -19.52 11.06 3.81
N LYS A 93 -19.41 9.97 3.01
CA LYS A 93 -18.16 9.25 2.77
C LYS A 93 -17.16 10.12 2.01
N LEU A 94 -17.61 10.85 1.00
CA LEU A 94 -16.78 11.78 0.21
C LEU A 94 -16.24 12.91 1.09
N LYS A 95 -17.10 13.50 1.91
CA LYS A 95 -16.71 14.56 2.83
C LYS A 95 -15.63 14.07 3.81
N GLY A 96 -15.85 12.96 4.51
CA GLY A 96 -14.90 12.41 5.46
C GLY A 96 -13.57 12.04 4.82
N TYR A 97 -13.59 11.43 3.62
CA TYR A 97 -12.37 11.10 2.89
C TYR A 97 -11.61 12.35 2.45
N ASN A 98 -12.30 13.33 1.89
CA ASN A 98 -11.65 14.57 1.44
C ASN A 98 -11.11 15.43 2.59
N GLU A 99 -11.71 15.35 3.76
CA GLU A 99 -11.20 15.97 4.98
C GLU A 99 -9.94 15.24 5.49
N CYS A 100 -9.96 13.91 5.52
CA CYS A 100 -8.82 13.08 5.95
C CYS A 100 -7.59 13.30 5.07
N PHE A 101 -7.77 13.37 3.74
CA PHE A 101 -6.68 13.55 2.77
C PHE A 101 -6.57 15.00 2.26
N ARG A 102 -6.95 15.96 3.11
CA ARG A 102 -6.84 17.37 2.79
C ARG A 102 -5.37 17.80 2.75
N GLY A 103 -4.94 18.34 1.60
CA GLY A 103 -3.56 18.80 1.42
C GLY A 103 -2.57 17.74 0.93
N THR A 104 -3.01 16.48 0.74
CA THR A 104 -2.18 15.47 0.09
C THR A 104 -2.07 15.73 -1.41
N LEU A 105 -0.96 15.28 -2.01
CA LEU A 105 -0.72 15.40 -3.44
C LEU A 105 -1.70 14.53 -4.22
N ARG A 106 -2.43 15.11 -5.16
CA ARG A 106 -3.39 14.42 -6.03
C ARG A 106 -3.01 14.57 -7.48
N LEU A 107 -3.05 13.47 -8.25
CA LEU A 107 -2.86 13.49 -9.71
C LEU A 107 -4.15 13.82 -10.45
N ILE A 108 -5.28 13.47 -9.88
CA ILE A 108 -6.61 13.64 -10.46
C ILE A 108 -7.40 14.59 -9.54
N PRO A 109 -8.13 15.58 -10.10
CA PRO A 109 -8.96 16.48 -9.29
C PRO A 109 -10.00 15.75 -8.46
N VAL A 110 -10.40 16.35 -7.35
CA VAL A 110 -11.47 15.86 -6.49
C VAL A 110 -12.77 15.78 -7.27
N SER A 111 -13.55 14.72 -7.08
CA SER A 111 -14.86 14.52 -7.69
C SER A 111 -15.97 14.69 -6.65
N GLU A 112 -17.10 15.23 -7.07
CA GLU A 112 -18.31 15.36 -6.23
C GLU A 112 -19.08 14.05 -6.04
N LYS A 113 -18.80 13.02 -6.85
CA LYS A 113 -19.52 11.75 -6.82
C LYS A 113 -18.63 10.54 -6.55
N ARG A 114 -17.33 10.67 -6.69
CA ARG A 114 -16.36 9.57 -6.63
C ARG A 114 -15.21 9.90 -5.72
N LEU A 115 -14.76 8.91 -4.99
CA LEU A 115 -13.56 8.95 -4.21
C LEU A 115 -12.35 8.89 -5.16
N ILE A 116 -11.42 9.85 -5.06
CA ILE A 116 -10.22 9.88 -5.89
C ILE A 116 -9.01 9.63 -4.97
N PRO A 117 -8.31 8.49 -5.12
CA PRO A 117 -7.11 8.22 -4.35
C PRO A 117 -6.05 9.29 -4.60
N ASP A 118 -5.30 9.64 -3.56
CA ASP A 118 -4.16 10.53 -3.71
C ASP A 118 -2.96 9.80 -4.33
N PHE A 119 -1.92 10.56 -4.65
CA PHE A 119 -0.72 10.03 -5.29
C PHE A 119 -0.06 8.90 -4.48
N TYR A 120 0.00 9.07 -3.15
CA TYR A 120 0.60 8.08 -2.27
C TYR A 120 -0.09 6.72 -2.38
N HIS A 121 -1.44 6.69 -2.34
CA HIS A 121 -2.21 5.45 -2.40
C HIS A 121 -2.20 4.81 -3.80
N ILE A 122 -2.11 5.63 -4.86
CA ILE A 122 -1.93 5.09 -6.22
C ILE A 122 -0.61 4.33 -6.32
N VAL A 123 0.50 4.96 -5.90
CA VAL A 123 1.83 4.32 -5.92
C VAL A 123 1.88 3.11 -4.98
N LEU A 124 1.30 3.21 -3.78
CA LEU A 124 1.22 2.09 -2.84
C LEU A 124 0.55 0.87 -3.48
N HIS A 125 -0.58 1.07 -4.15
CA HIS A 125 -1.32 -0.02 -4.81
C HIS A 125 -0.52 -0.68 -5.92
N LEU A 126 0.17 0.12 -6.75
CA LEU A 126 1.05 -0.38 -7.81
C LEU A 126 2.23 -1.19 -7.23
N LEU A 127 2.80 -0.74 -6.11
CA LEU A 127 3.89 -1.45 -5.44
C LEU A 127 3.42 -2.78 -4.83
N ILE A 128 2.23 -2.83 -4.22
CA ILE A 128 1.65 -4.08 -3.70
C ILE A 128 1.42 -5.06 -4.84
N LEU A 129 0.83 -4.61 -5.95
CA LEU A 129 0.59 -5.45 -7.13
C LEU A 129 1.90 -5.98 -7.73
N ALA A 130 2.89 -5.11 -7.93
CA ALA A 130 4.21 -5.50 -8.43
C ALA A 130 4.88 -6.55 -7.54
N ASN A 131 4.83 -6.36 -6.20
CA ASN A 131 5.36 -7.34 -5.25
C ASN A 131 4.62 -8.68 -5.31
N GLY A 132 3.30 -8.66 -5.43
CA GLY A 132 2.48 -9.88 -5.59
C GLY A 132 2.88 -10.67 -6.84
N ILE A 133 3.00 -9.99 -7.98
CA ILE A 133 3.42 -10.60 -9.25
C ILE A 133 4.85 -11.17 -9.12
N LEU A 134 5.79 -10.39 -8.60
CA LEU A 134 7.18 -10.84 -8.41
C LEU A 134 7.25 -12.03 -7.45
N CYS A 135 6.44 -12.03 -6.39
CA CYS A 135 6.35 -13.13 -5.45
C CYS A 135 5.86 -14.42 -6.15
N LEU A 136 4.83 -14.34 -6.99
CA LEU A 136 4.34 -15.49 -7.78
C LEU A 136 5.39 -16.02 -8.75
N LEU A 137 6.05 -15.13 -9.48
CA LEU A 137 7.05 -15.48 -10.50
C LEU A 137 8.39 -15.93 -9.89
N SER A 138 8.63 -15.70 -8.60
CA SER A 138 9.85 -16.16 -7.94
C SER A 138 9.91 -17.67 -7.88
N ARG A 139 11.04 -18.25 -8.33
CA ARG A 139 11.28 -19.68 -8.13
C ARG A 139 11.54 -19.92 -6.64
N THR A 140 10.89 -20.95 -6.10
CA THR A 140 11.22 -21.44 -4.76
C THR A 140 12.67 -21.90 -4.74
N ARG A 141 13.44 -21.40 -3.79
CA ARG A 141 14.78 -21.94 -3.52
C ARG A 141 14.58 -23.28 -2.80
N VAL A 142 14.92 -24.37 -3.48
CA VAL A 142 14.99 -25.70 -2.88
C VAL A 142 16.31 -25.82 -2.15
#